data_8fba30d635cfc838dec8d7290a444c7d
#
_entry.id   8fba30d635cfc838dec8d7290a444c7d
#
_cell.length_a   1.000
_cell.length_b   1.000
_cell.length_c   1.000
_cell.angle_alpha   90.00
_cell.angle_beta   90.00
_cell.angle_gamma   90.00
#
_symmetry.space_group_name_H-M   'P 1'
#
loop_
_entity.id
_entity.type
_entity.pdbx_description
1 polymer ?
#
loop_
_entity_poly.entity_id
_entity_poly.type
_entity_poly.pdbx_seq_one_letter_code
_entity_poly.pdbx_strand_id
1 'polypeptide(L)'
;MSVYDKLHRVMEDRNVEGYVGLLHENAEIIFHKSGSRFDKSEWASMVAGMMGNPKFLSDSSRCLYENDEILVAHNFMSYPDDTKEAVMLVCMLKDGQIIRMETGATPLG
;
A
#
# COMPACT_ATOMS: atom_id res chain seq x y z
N MET A 1 -3.76 3.17 17.84
CA MET A 1 -4.12 2.56 16.53
C MET A 1 -2.83 2.24 15.78
N SER A 2 -2.71 1.01 15.30
CA SER A 2 -1.52 0.56 14.57
C SER A 2 -1.41 1.24 13.20
N VAL A 3 -0.23 1.20 12.60
CA VAL A 3 -0.05 1.72 11.23
C VAL A 3 -0.90 0.91 10.25
N TYR A 4 -0.98 -0.42 10.45
CA TYR A 4 -1.85 -1.26 9.62
C TYR A 4 -3.31 -0.80 9.68
N ASP A 5 -3.84 -0.54 10.88
CA ASP A 5 -5.23 -0.10 11.03
C ASP A 5 -5.47 1.24 10.34
N LYS A 6 -4.52 2.16 10.45
CA LYS A 6 -4.61 3.46 9.78
C LYS A 6 -4.57 3.29 8.26
N LEU A 7 -3.67 2.45 7.76
CA LEU A 7 -3.54 2.18 6.33
C LEU A 7 -4.81 1.53 5.78
N HIS A 8 -5.33 0.53 6.47
CA HIS A 8 -6.55 -0.17 6.09
C HIS A 8 -7.74 0.80 6.01
N ARG A 9 -7.87 1.67 7.00
CA ARG A 9 -8.97 2.65 7.06
C ARG A 9 -8.90 3.66 5.92
N VAL A 10 -7.71 4.24 5.64
CA VAL A 10 -7.59 5.23 4.55
C VAL A 10 -7.81 4.58 3.19
N MET A 11 -7.48 3.30 3.04
CA MET A 11 -7.78 2.55 1.81
C MET A 11 -9.28 2.34 1.65
N GLU A 12 -9.98 1.91 2.69
CA GLU A 12 -11.44 1.73 2.66
C GLU A 12 -12.17 3.04 2.36
N ASP A 13 -11.73 4.13 3.01
CA ASP A 13 -12.35 5.45 2.86
C ASP A 13 -11.93 6.16 1.57
N ARG A 14 -11.00 5.59 0.83
CA ARG A 14 -10.40 6.20 -0.36
C ARG A 14 -9.86 7.59 -0.06
N ASN A 15 -9.25 7.74 1.11
CA ASN A 15 -8.71 8.99 1.61
C ASN A 15 -7.26 9.17 1.18
N VAL A 16 -7.04 9.84 0.06
CA VAL A 16 -5.71 10.05 -0.52
C VAL A 16 -4.81 10.82 0.45
N GLU A 17 -5.30 11.90 1.03
CA GLU A 17 -4.52 12.72 1.96
C GLU A 17 -4.11 11.93 3.20
N GLY A 18 -5.03 11.13 3.74
CA GLY A 18 -4.74 10.27 4.87
C GLY A 18 -3.70 9.21 4.54
N TYR A 19 -3.77 8.63 3.36
CA TYR A 19 -2.78 7.67 2.90
C TYR A 19 -1.40 8.33 2.79
N VAL A 20 -1.31 9.46 2.09
CA VAL A 20 -0.04 10.17 1.89
C VAL A 20 0.56 10.61 3.22
N GLY A 21 -0.30 10.98 4.19
CA GLY A 21 0.14 11.36 5.55
C GLY A 21 0.81 10.22 6.32
N LEU A 22 0.58 8.96 5.93
CA LEU A 22 1.25 7.80 6.54
C LEU A 22 2.66 7.59 5.98
N LEU A 23 3.01 8.24 4.88
CA LEU A 23 4.33 8.11 4.26
C LEU A 23 5.29 9.13 4.85
N HIS A 24 6.48 8.65 5.25
CA HIS A 24 7.57 9.52 5.65
C HIS A 24 8.02 10.36 4.45
N GLU A 25 8.54 11.56 4.69
CA GLU A 25 9.00 12.45 3.59
C GLU A 25 10.07 11.82 2.70
N ASN A 26 10.85 10.87 3.25
CA ASN A 26 11.89 10.15 2.53
C ASN A 26 11.44 8.74 2.11
N ALA A 27 10.13 8.49 2.06
CA ALA A 27 9.61 7.17 1.74
C ALA A 27 10.05 6.70 0.36
N GLU A 28 10.38 5.41 0.28
CA GLU A 28 10.73 4.72 -0.95
C GLU A 28 9.76 3.56 -1.15
N ILE A 29 9.15 3.48 -2.33
CA ILE A 29 8.16 2.46 -2.67
C ILE A 29 8.72 1.60 -3.81
N ILE A 30 8.74 0.28 -3.61
CA ILE A 30 9.34 -0.67 -4.53
C ILE A 30 8.33 -1.75 -4.89
N PHE A 31 8.09 -1.93 -6.19
CA PHE A 31 7.28 -3.03 -6.71
C PHE A 31 8.20 -4.07 -7.34
N HIS A 32 8.38 -5.19 -6.67
CA HIS A 32 9.29 -6.23 -7.14
C HIS A 32 8.80 -6.92 -8.42
N LYS A 33 7.50 -7.03 -8.60
CA LYS A 33 6.93 -7.64 -9.80
C LYS A 33 7.36 -6.92 -11.08
N SER A 34 7.39 -5.60 -11.06
CA SER A 34 7.75 -4.77 -12.22
C SER A 34 9.17 -4.21 -12.17
N GLY A 35 9.81 -4.27 -11.00
CA GLY A 35 11.09 -3.61 -10.77
C GLY A 35 10.99 -2.09 -10.63
N SER A 36 9.78 -1.56 -10.49
CA SER A 36 9.56 -0.12 -10.41
C SER A 36 9.85 0.42 -9.01
N ARG A 37 10.37 1.65 -8.97
CA ARG A 37 10.64 2.37 -7.72
C ARG A 37 10.05 3.77 -7.80
N PHE A 38 9.49 4.23 -6.68
CA PHE A 38 8.86 5.55 -6.59
C PHE A 38 9.27 6.24 -5.30
N ASP A 39 9.42 7.59 -5.37
CA ASP A 39 9.50 8.40 -4.16
C ASP A 39 8.08 8.73 -3.67
N LYS A 40 8.00 9.47 -2.55
CA LYS A 40 6.70 9.82 -1.97
C LYS A 40 5.82 10.60 -2.94
N SER A 41 6.38 11.59 -3.63
CA SER A 41 5.63 12.45 -4.56
C SER A 41 5.07 11.65 -5.75
N GLU A 42 5.91 10.83 -6.34
CA GLU A 42 5.51 9.96 -7.46
C GLU A 42 4.42 8.99 -7.04
N TRP A 43 4.60 8.34 -5.88
CA TRP A 43 3.62 7.39 -5.36
C TRP A 43 2.30 8.06 -4.98
N ALA A 44 2.36 9.27 -4.39
CA ALA A 44 1.15 10.03 -4.04
C ALA A 44 0.28 10.29 -5.28
N SER A 45 0.89 10.63 -6.40
CA SER A 45 0.19 10.84 -7.67
C SER A 45 -0.46 9.57 -8.18
N MET A 46 0.22 8.43 -8.07
CA MET A 46 -0.31 7.13 -8.48
C MET A 46 -1.47 6.69 -7.61
N VAL A 47 -1.35 6.88 -6.30
CA VAL A 47 -2.42 6.54 -5.34
C VAL A 47 -3.67 7.37 -5.61
N ALA A 48 -3.50 8.65 -5.90
CA ALA A 48 -4.62 9.53 -6.24
C ALA A 48 -5.38 9.01 -7.46
N GLY A 49 -4.65 8.58 -8.48
CA GLY A 49 -5.25 8.00 -9.68
C GLY A 49 -5.98 6.69 -9.41
N MET A 50 -5.37 5.79 -8.64
CA MET A 50 -5.98 4.50 -8.30
C MET A 50 -7.23 4.67 -7.44
N MET A 51 -7.15 5.49 -6.40
CA MET A 51 -8.29 5.71 -5.50
C MET A 51 -9.45 6.45 -6.17
N GLY A 52 -9.17 7.18 -7.23
CA GLY A 52 -10.20 7.82 -8.06
C GLY A 52 -10.97 6.85 -8.95
N ASN A 53 -10.51 5.61 -9.09
CA ASN A 53 -11.15 4.62 -9.94
C ASN A 53 -11.95 3.63 -9.09
N PRO A 54 -13.29 3.55 -9.26
CA PRO A 54 -14.14 2.67 -8.44
C PRO A 54 -13.87 1.18 -8.65
N LYS A 55 -13.18 0.79 -9.70
CA LYS A 55 -12.80 -0.61 -9.97
C LYS A 55 -11.52 -1.03 -9.25
N PHE A 56 -10.79 -0.09 -8.68
CA PHE A 56 -9.64 -0.41 -7.83
C PHE A 56 -10.16 -0.77 -6.44
N LEU A 57 -10.02 -2.05 -6.05
CA LEU A 57 -10.60 -2.57 -4.82
C LEU A 57 -9.58 -3.39 -4.04
N SER A 58 -9.58 -3.22 -2.73
CA SER A 58 -8.98 -4.16 -1.80
C SER A 58 -10.07 -5.14 -1.37
N ASP A 59 -10.06 -6.35 -1.94
CA ASP A 59 -11.10 -7.34 -1.70
C ASP A 59 -10.98 -7.94 -0.31
N SER A 60 -9.75 -8.10 0.19
CA SER A 60 -9.46 -8.70 1.47
C SER A 60 -8.07 -8.28 1.91
N SER A 61 -7.89 -8.05 3.21
CA SER A 61 -6.62 -7.60 3.77
C SER A 61 -6.43 -8.20 5.16
N ARG A 62 -5.19 -8.56 5.48
CA ARG A 62 -4.83 -9.04 6.82
C ARG A 62 -3.43 -8.58 7.20
N CYS A 63 -3.25 -8.27 8.48
CA CYS A 63 -1.95 -8.01 9.06
C CYS A 63 -1.36 -9.32 9.54
N LEU A 64 -0.16 -9.67 9.08
CA LEU A 64 0.54 -10.86 9.52
C LEU A 64 1.42 -10.57 10.73
N TYR A 65 2.02 -9.38 10.77
CA TYR A 65 2.89 -8.96 11.86
C TYR A 65 3.10 -7.45 11.83
N GLU A 66 3.16 -6.84 13.00
CA GLU A 66 3.53 -5.43 13.12
C GLU A 66 4.21 -5.18 14.46
N ASN A 67 5.28 -4.38 14.42
CA ASN A 67 5.88 -3.75 15.60
C ASN A 67 6.23 -2.30 15.24
N ASP A 68 7.03 -1.62 16.04
CA ASP A 68 7.38 -0.21 15.79
C ASP A 68 8.26 -0.01 14.56
N GLU A 69 8.88 -1.07 14.06
CA GLU A 69 9.87 -0.99 12.98
C GLU A 69 9.42 -1.64 11.66
N ILE A 70 8.47 -2.57 11.72
CA ILE A 70 8.06 -3.34 10.54
C ILE A 70 6.58 -3.68 10.57
N LEU A 71 5.97 -3.64 9.40
CA LEU A 71 4.60 -4.07 9.16
C LEU A 71 4.60 -5.05 8.00
N VAL A 72 4.00 -6.22 8.19
CA VAL A 72 3.81 -7.21 7.14
C VAL A 72 2.32 -7.49 6.98
N ALA A 73 1.81 -7.28 5.77
CA ALA A 73 0.41 -7.49 5.45
C ALA A 73 0.26 -8.29 4.16
N HIS A 74 -0.91 -8.88 3.96
CA HIS A 74 -1.26 -9.62 2.76
C HIS A 74 -2.62 -9.17 2.29
N ASN A 75 -2.72 -8.79 1.02
CA ASN A 75 -3.95 -8.24 0.44
C ASN A 75 -4.32 -8.97 -0.85
N PHE A 76 -5.63 -9.08 -1.09
CA PHE A 76 -6.15 -9.47 -2.40
C PHE A 76 -6.71 -8.23 -3.07
N MET A 77 -6.20 -7.91 -4.25
CA MET A 77 -6.52 -6.67 -4.96
C MET A 77 -7.17 -6.95 -6.30
N SER A 78 -8.16 -6.13 -6.65
CA SER A 78 -8.77 -6.10 -7.98
C SER A 78 -8.43 -4.77 -8.65
N TYR A 79 -8.11 -4.82 -9.94
CA TYR A 79 -7.68 -3.66 -10.70
C TYR A 79 -8.67 -3.30 -11.82
N PRO A 80 -8.62 -2.05 -12.32
CA PRO A 80 -9.55 -1.58 -13.37
C PRO A 80 -9.51 -2.35 -14.68
N ASP A 81 -8.42 -3.06 -14.97
CA ASP A 81 -8.27 -3.90 -16.16
C ASP A 81 -8.83 -5.32 -15.99
N ASP A 82 -9.62 -5.55 -14.92
CA ASP A 82 -10.22 -6.84 -14.55
C ASP A 82 -9.19 -7.91 -14.12
N THR A 83 -7.96 -7.50 -13.83
CA THR A 83 -6.97 -8.42 -13.25
C THR A 83 -7.05 -8.39 -11.73
N LYS A 84 -6.55 -9.48 -11.11
CA LYS A 84 -6.48 -9.64 -9.67
C LYS A 84 -5.10 -10.13 -9.27
N GLU A 85 -4.67 -9.72 -8.07
CA GLU A 85 -3.38 -10.14 -7.52
C GLU A 85 -3.50 -10.43 -6.02
N ALA A 86 -2.68 -11.39 -5.56
CA ALA A 86 -2.35 -11.53 -4.16
C ALA A 86 -1.07 -10.74 -3.91
N VAL A 87 -1.11 -9.78 -3.00
CA VAL A 87 -0.01 -8.85 -2.76
C VAL A 87 0.54 -9.01 -1.35
N MET A 88 1.82 -9.35 -1.25
CA MET A 88 2.56 -9.32 0.01
C MET A 88 3.15 -7.93 0.16
N LEU A 89 2.86 -7.28 1.29
CA LEU A 89 3.30 -5.93 1.59
C LEU A 89 4.22 -5.94 2.80
N VAL A 90 5.42 -5.40 2.66
CA VAL A 90 6.36 -5.20 3.77
C VAL A 90 6.69 -3.72 3.86
N CYS A 91 6.41 -3.12 5.01
CA CYS A 91 6.72 -1.72 5.26
C CYS A 91 7.73 -1.62 6.41
N MET A 92 8.78 -0.84 6.18
CA MET A 92 9.66 -0.41 7.26
C MET A 92 9.09 0.88 7.82
N LEU A 93 9.03 0.98 9.16
CA LEU A 93 8.39 2.09 9.86
C LEU A 93 9.43 2.94 10.58
N LYS A 94 9.18 4.25 10.60
CA LYS A 94 9.97 5.19 11.38
C LYS A 94 9.05 6.27 11.94
N ASP A 95 9.04 6.43 13.26
CA ASP A 95 8.21 7.43 13.94
C ASP A 95 6.73 7.34 13.57
N GLY A 96 6.23 6.12 13.41
CA GLY A 96 4.83 5.87 13.07
C GLY A 96 4.49 6.08 11.61
N GLN A 97 5.47 6.33 10.76
CA GLN A 97 5.28 6.52 9.32
C GLN A 97 6.02 5.44 8.51
N ILE A 98 5.54 5.22 7.29
CA ILE A 98 6.14 4.26 6.36
C ILE A 98 7.32 4.93 5.67
N ILE A 99 8.54 4.42 5.92
CA ILE A 99 9.75 4.95 5.29
C ILE A 99 10.20 4.09 4.10
N ARG A 100 9.76 2.84 4.04
CA ARG A 100 10.01 1.96 2.91
C ARG A 100 8.84 1.00 2.76
N MET A 101 8.34 0.86 1.56
CA MET A 101 7.25 -0.07 1.23
C MET A 101 7.71 -0.96 0.09
N GLU A 102 7.65 -2.27 0.29
CA GLU A 102 7.99 -3.25 -0.74
C GLU A 102 6.81 -4.17 -0.96
N THR A 103 6.49 -4.43 -2.22
CA THR A 103 5.43 -5.37 -2.57
C THR A 103 5.95 -6.49 -3.44
N GLY A 104 5.47 -7.71 -3.16
CA GLY A 104 5.57 -8.84 -4.06
C GLY A 104 4.16 -9.23 -4.45
N ALA A 105 3.89 -9.36 -5.74
CA ALA A 105 2.55 -9.63 -6.24
C ALA A 105 2.52 -10.93 -7.06
N THR A 106 1.48 -11.73 -6.81
CA THR A 106 1.21 -12.96 -7.56
C THR A 106 -0.08 -12.79 -8.35
N PRO A 107 -0.02 -12.82 -9.68
CA PRO A 107 -1.24 -12.74 -10.49
C PRO A 107 -2.17 -13.92 -10.22
N LEU A 108 -3.48 -13.64 -10.16
CA LEU A 108 -4.51 -14.65 -9.99
C LEU A 108 -5.22 -14.84 -11.33
N GLY A 109 -5.19 -16.07 -11.80
CA GLY A 109 -5.72 -16.38 -13.12
C GLY A 109 -7.18 -16.72 -13.17
#